data_80f6865c2eb291ef6417e28b8e9816ae
#
_entry.id   80f6865c2eb291ef6417e28b8e9816ae
#
_cell.length_a   1.000
_cell.length_b   1.000
_cell.length_c   1.000
_cell.angle_alpha   90.00
_cell.angle_beta   90.00
_cell.angle_gamma   90.00
#
_symmetry.space_group_name_H-M   'P 1'
#
loop_
_entity.id
_entity.type
_entity.pdbx_description
1 polymer ?
#
loop_
_entity_poly.entity_id
_entity_poly.type
_entity_poly.pdbx_seq_one_letter_code
_entity_poly.pdbx_strand_id
1 'polypeptide(L)'
;MDEEHKLNFLDNCYDDDFCTGEHFTVLRALARDADPYIRAEAAAAAVNFTHPDTKALLLLLTRDEEELVRAEAYDSLSVFPCDEVAQCLTNAMEEEWEPLARSYAILSWADVTVGLCRDLSAAAETVRDMQRQPCGEHVRLTLWYALCRLGQEDALTQIAGFLCSRDYHIRCAAVAFLDALSDEARRPMAEKSIREALAQETAKSVLSAIETHFPGAM
;
A
#
# COMPACT_ATOMS: atom_id res chain seq x y z
N MET A 1 -16.62 5.10 -24.61
CA MET A 1 -15.92 6.25 -23.98
C MET A 1 -14.52 6.21 -24.52
N ASP A 2 -13.98 7.30 -25.01
CA ASP A 2 -12.56 7.38 -25.39
C ASP A 2 -11.69 7.48 -24.13
N GLU A 3 -10.38 7.33 -24.30
CA GLU A 3 -9.41 7.26 -23.20
C GLU A 3 -9.40 8.53 -22.32
N GLU A 4 -9.44 9.71 -22.95
CA GLU A 4 -9.46 10.98 -22.24
C GLU A 4 -10.68 11.13 -21.33
N HIS A 5 -11.87 10.73 -21.82
CA HIS A 5 -13.08 10.75 -20.99
C HIS A 5 -13.06 9.72 -19.86
N LYS A 6 -12.39 8.56 -20.05
CA LYS A 6 -12.24 7.56 -18.98
C LYS A 6 -11.36 8.12 -17.86
N LEU A 7 -10.20 8.68 -18.19
CA LEU A 7 -9.27 9.27 -17.24
C LEU A 7 -9.89 10.46 -16.50
N ASN A 8 -10.53 11.38 -17.22
CA ASN A 8 -11.25 12.50 -16.61
C ASN A 8 -12.37 12.02 -15.64
N PHE A 9 -13.06 10.91 -15.95
CA PHE A 9 -14.04 10.35 -15.04
C PHE A 9 -13.36 9.84 -13.76
N LEU A 10 -12.25 9.09 -13.88
CA LEU A 10 -11.51 8.54 -12.76
C LEU A 10 -10.89 9.64 -11.88
N ASP A 11 -10.34 10.69 -12.48
CA ASP A 11 -9.84 11.87 -11.76
C ASP A 11 -10.95 12.55 -10.95
N ASN A 12 -12.16 12.69 -11.53
CA ASN A 12 -13.29 13.27 -10.81
C ASN A 12 -13.78 12.40 -9.64
N CYS A 13 -13.48 11.09 -9.63
CA CYS A 13 -13.84 10.23 -8.50
C CYS A 13 -13.13 10.59 -7.18
N TYR A 14 -12.14 11.45 -7.21
CA TYR A 14 -11.48 11.99 -6.01
C TYR A 14 -12.13 13.27 -5.47
N ASP A 15 -13.17 13.79 -6.14
CA ASP A 15 -13.97 14.91 -5.66
C ASP A 15 -15.11 14.39 -4.76
N ASP A 16 -15.25 14.94 -3.54
CA ASP A 16 -16.13 14.45 -2.48
C ASP A 16 -17.61 14.28 -2.91
N ASP A 17 -18.10 15.11 -3.83
CA ASP A 17 -19.51 15.12 -4.25
C ASP A 17 -19.78 14.29 -5.54
N PHE A 18 -18.75 13.71 -6.16
CA PHE A 18 -18.90 13.06 -7.46
C PHE A 18 -19.41 11.63 -7.37
N CYS A 19 -18.99 10.85 -6.38
CA CYS A 19 -19.17 9.40 -6.32
C CYS A 19 -20.60 8.96 -5.96
N THR A 20 -21.52 9.00 -6.93
CA THR A 20 -22.92 8.54 -6.79
C THR A 20 -23.13 7.10 -7.27
N GLY A 21 -24.32 6.53 -7.01
CA GLY A 21 -24.66 5.18 -7.49
C GLY A 21 -24.71 5.06 -9.02
N GLU A 22 -25.01 6.15 -9.77
CA GLU A 22 -24.96 6.16 -11.23
C GLU A 22 -23.52 6.08 -11.71
N HIS A 23 -22.62 6.85 -11.08
CA HIS A 23 -21.19 6.81 -11.38
C HIS A 23 -20.56 5.46 -11.05
N PHE A 24 -21.05 4.74 -10.03
CA PHE A 24 -20.59 3.37 -9.75
C PHE A 24 -20.84 2.41 -10.93
N THR A 25 -21.89 2.61 -11.70
CA THR A 25 -22.12 1.81 -12.92
C THR A 25 -21.02 2.04 -13.97
N VAL A 26 -20.56 3.29 -14.11
CA VAL A 26 -19.43 3.63 -14.98
C VAL A 26 -18.13 3.04 -14.46
N LEU A 27 -17.83 3.22 -13.16
CA LEU A 27 -16.66 2.63 -12.52
C LEU A 27 -16.58 1.12 -12.74
N ARG A 28 -17.70 0.41 -12.54
CA ARG A 28 -17.78 -1.04 -12.77
C ARG A 28 -17.55 -1.45 -14.23
N ALA A 29 -17.86 -0.58 -15.19
CA ALA A 29 -17.52 -0.80 -16.60
C ALA A 29 -16.02 -0.58 -16.85
N LEU A 30 -15.42 0.46 -16.25
CA LEU A 30 -13.99 0.76 -16.34
C LEU A 30 -13.12 -0.32 -15.67
N ALA A 31 -13.59 -0.92 -14.59
CA ALA A 31 -12.95 -2.08 -13.95
C ALA A 31 -12.90 -3.34 -14.85
N ARG A 32 -13.45 -3.28 -16.06
CA ARG A 32 -13.39 -4.33 -17.10
C ARG A 32 -12.84 -3.81 -18.41
N ASP A 33 -12.18 -2.68 -18.38
CA ASP A 33 -11.59 -2.08 -19.58
C ASP A 33 -10.49 -2.99 -20.16
N ALA A 34 -10.27 -2.90 -21.47
CA ALA A 34 -9.19 -3.63 -22.11
C ALA A 34 -7.81 -3.15 -21.65
N ASP A 35 -7.71 -1.85 -21.29
CA ASP A 35 -6.47 -1.26 -20.77
C ASP A 35 -6.31 -1.56 -19.28
N PRO A 36 -5.23 -2.27 -18.87
CA PRO A 36 -4.98 -2.57 -17.47
C PRO A 36 -4.73 -1.32 -16.62
N TYR A 37 -4.22 -0.24 -17.19
CA TYR A 37 -4.06 1.01 -16.46
C TYR A 37 -5.42 1.59 -16.05
N ILE A 38 -6.40 1.58 -16.94
CA ILE A 38 -7.78 2.02 -16.64
C ILE A 38 -8.41 1.12 -15.57
N ARG A 39 -8.15 -0.21 -15.61
CA ARG A 39 -8.66 -1.12 -14.57
C ARG A 39 -8.02 -0.86 -13.21
N ALA A 40 -6.72 -0.56 -13.17
CA ALA A 40 -6.00 -0.21 -11.94
C ALA A 40 -6.51 1.10 -11.33
N GLU A 41 -6.65 2.15 -12.15
CA GLU A 41 -7.23 3.42 -11.71
C GLU A 41 -8.69 3.25 -11.22
N ALA A 42 -9.47 2.37 -11.85
CA ALA A 42 -10.81 2.05 -11.37
C ALA A 42 -10.79 1.32 -10.02
N ALA A 43 -9.80 0.46 -9.75
CA ALA A 43 -9.62 -0.15 -8.44
C ALA A 43 -9.27 0.89 -7.38
N ALA A 44 -8.32 1.79 -7.66
CA ALA A 44 -7.92 2.87 -6.76
C ALA A 44 -9.09 3.83 -6.46
N ALA A 45 -9.84 4.26 -7.50
CA ALA A 45 -10.99 5.15 -7.34
C ALA A 45 -12.16 4.52 -6.56
N ALA A 46 -12.25 3.18 -6.48
CA ALA A 46 -13.36 2.47 -5.87
C ALA A 46 -13.57 2.82 -4.39
N VAL A 47 -12.51 3.17 -3.64
CA VAL A 47 -12.60 3.52 -2.20
C VAL A 47 -13.47 4.74 -1.94
N ASN A 48 -13.64 5.60 -2.94
CA ASN A 48 -14.44 6.83 -2.82
C ASN A 48 -15.95 6.56 -3.00
N PHE A 49 -16.34 5.32 -3.34
CA PHE A 49 -17.74 4.96 -3.53
C PHE A 49 -18.34 4.27 -2.31
N THR A 50 -19.38 4.84 -1.74
CA THR A 50 -20.19 4.22 -0.67
C THR A 50 -21.25 3.26 -1.24
N HIS A 51 -20.88 2.44 -2.23
CA HIS A 51 -21.82 1.50 -2.87
C HIS A 51 -21.67 0.09 -2.25
N PRO A 52 -22.76 -0.66 -2.00
CA PRO A 52 -22.69 -1.98 -1.36
C PRO A 52 -21.85 -3.00 -2.12
N ASP A 53 -21.75 -2.86 -3.45
CA ASP A 53 -20.97 -3.77 -4.30
C ASP A 53 -19.49 -3.37 -4.45
N THR A 54 -19.02 -2.28 -3.86
CA THR A 54 -17.63 -1.80 -4.00
C THR A 54 -16.64 -2.88 -3.55
N LYS A 55 -16.84 -3.43 -2.35
CA LYS A 55 -16.00 -4.53 -1.86
C LYS A 55 -15.98 -5.73 -2.80
N ALA A 56 -17.14 -6.12 -3.33
CA ALA A 56 -17.25 -7.27 -4.25
C ALA A 56 -16.52 -6.99 -5.58
N LEU A 57 -16.55 -5.75 -6.07
CA LEU A 57 -15.79 -5.33 -7.25
C LEU A 57 -14.28 -5.44 -6.99
N LEU A 58 -13.79 -4.95 -5.85
CA LEU A 58 -12.38 -5.04 -5.48
C LEU A 58 -11.91 -6.49 -5.33
N LEU A 59 -12.70 -7.34 -4.65
CA LEU A 59 -12.42 -8.78 -4.53
C LEU A 59 -12.38 -9.50 -5.91
N LEU A 60 -13.10 -9.00 -6.91
CA LEU A 60 -12.99 -9.51 -8.27
C LEU A 60 -11.65 -9.08 -8.91
N LEU A 61 -11.25 -7.82 -8.74
CA LEU A 61 -10.01 -7.27 -9.31
C LEU A 61 -8.74 -7.84 -8.67
N THR A 62 -8.78 -8.42 -7.47
CA THR A 62 -7.64 -9.18 -6.91
C THR A 62 -7.27 -10.42 -7.73
N ARG A 63 -8.07 -10.78 -8.73
CA ARG A 63 -7.82 -11.91 -9.64
C ARG A 63 -7.49 -11.47 -11.06
N ASP A 64 -7.21 -10.18 -11.26
CA ASP A 64 -6.82 -9.66 -12.57
C ASP A 64 -5.49 -10.28 -13.02
N GLU A 65 -5.30 -10.43 -14.32
CA GLU A 65 -4.07 -10.95 -14.90
C GLU A 65 -2.88 -10.01 -14.69
N GLU A 66 -3.14 -8.70 -14.57
CA GLU A 66 -2.10 -7.68 -14.44
C GLU A 66 -1.77 -7.38 -12.97
N GLU A 67 -0.47 -7.38 -12.65
CA GLU A 67 0.04 -7.14 -11.30
C GLU A 67 -0.45 -5.81 -10.72
N LEU A 68 -0.40 -4.73 -11.51
CA LEU A 68 -0.78 -3.39 -11.07
C LEU A 68 -2.26 -3.35 -10.64
N VAL A 69 -3.14 -4.00 -11.40
CA VAL A 69 -4.58 -4.05 -11.06
C VAL A 69 -4.81 -4.80 -9.74
N ARG A 70 -4.09 -5.92 -9.54
CA ARG A 70 -4.19 -6.65 -8.28
C ARG A 70 -3.64 -5.84 -7.11
N ALA A 71 -2.51 -5.14 -7.32
CA ALA A 71 -1.91 -4.28 -6.29
C ALA A 71 -2.88 -3.19 -5.83
N GLU A 72 -3.47 -2.44 -6.76
CA GLU A 72 -4.46 -1.40 -6.44
C GLU A 72 -5.72 -1.97 -5.78
N ALA A 73 -6.16 -3.17 -6.20
CA ALA A 73 -7.29 -3.83 -5.57
C ALA A 73 -6.98 -4.25 -4.13
N TYR A 74 -5.78 -4.78 -3.85
CA TYR A 74 -5.35 -5.10 -2.48
C TYR A 74 -5.27 -3.85 -1.62
N ASP A 75 -4.67 -2.77 -2.11
CA ASP A 75 -4.58 -1.49 -1.39
C ASP A 75 -5.96 -0.97 -1.01
N SER A 76 -6.84 -0.90 -1.98
CA SER A 76 -8.22 -0.43 -1.81
C SER A 76 -9.06 -1.30 -0.87
N LEU A 77 -8.73 -2.58 -0.69
CA LEU A 77 -9.41 -3.46 0.28
C LEU A 77 -9.06 -3.14 1.73
N SER A 78 -8.01 -2.40 2.02
CA SER A 78 -7.60 -2.01 3.37
C SER A 78 -8.68 -1.27 4.16
N VAL A 79 -9.57 -0.54 3.47
CA VAL A 79 -10.67 0.23 4.09
C VAL A 79 -11.93 -0.62 4.40
N PHE A 80 -11.91 -1.92 4.08
CA PHE A 80 -13.04 -2.85 4.31
C PHE A 80 -12.68 -3.96 5.33
N PRO A 81 -12.42 -3.66 6.61
CA PRO A 81 -12.01 -4.66 7.58
C PRO A 81 -13.13 -5.66 7.87
N CYS A 82 -13.07 -6.82 7.22
CA CYS A 82 -13.97 -7.96 7.45
C CYS A 82 -13.24 -9.28 7.21
N ASP A 83 -13.81 -10.40 7.70
CA ASP A 83 -13.17 -11.72 7.61
C ASP A 83 -12.93 -12.18 6.17
N GLU A 84 -13.82 -11.84 5.25
CA GLU A 84 -13.69 -12.18 3.82
C GLU A 84 -12.46 -11.49 3.20
N VAL A 85 -12.27 -10.19 3.47
CA VAL A 85 -11.11 -9.43 3.00
C VAL A 85 -9.83 -9.93 3.67
N ALA A 86 -9.86 -10.16 4.98
CA ALA A 86 -8.71 -10.70 5.69
C ALA A 86 -8.26 -12.05 5.12
N GLN A 87 -9.20 -12.95 4.78
CA GLN A 87 -8.88 -14.23 4.16
C GLN A 87 -8.31 -14.06 2.75
N CYS A 88 -8.89 -13.16 1.94
CA CYS A 88 -8.37 -12.84 0.60
C CYS A 88 -6.92 -12.37 0.67
N LEU A 89 -6.62 -11.41 1.57
CA LEU A 89 -5.28 -10.87 1.75
C LEU A 89 -4.30 -11.89 2.33
N THR A 90 -4.75 -12.77 3.26
CA THR A 90 -3.91 -13.88 3.76
C THR A 90 -3.47 -14.80 2.64
N ASN A 91 -4.40 -15.20 1.76
CA ASN A 91 -4.07 -16.04 0.62
C ASN A 91 -3.10 -15.33 -0.33
N ALA A 92 -3.32 -14.03 -0.59
CA ALA A 92 -2.44 -13.24 -1.44
C ALA A 92 -1.02 -13.10 -0.87
N MET A 93 -0.87 -12.90 0.44
CA MET A 93 0.46 -12.86 1.08
C MET A 93 1.27 -14.14 0.84
N GLU A 94 0.60 -15.29 0.79
CA GLU A 94 1.23 -16.60 0.65
C GLU A 94 1.44 -17.00 -0.82
N GLU A 95 0.47 -16.72 -1.69
CA GLU A 95 0.38 -17.26 -3.05
C GLU A 95 0.82 -16.25 -4.14
N GLU A 96 0.75 -14.93 -3.86
CA GLU A 96 1.14 -13.92 -4.84
C GLU A 96 2.66 -13.94 -5.06
N TRP A 97 3.07 -14.14 -6.29
CA TRP A 97 4.48 -14.25 -6.69
C TRP A 97 5.06 -12.93 -7.19
N GLU A 98 4.20 -12.01 -7.67
CA GLU A 98 4.63 -10.69 -8.14
C GLU A 98 4.93 -9.77 -6.95
N PRO A 99 6.13 -9.17 -6.88
CA PRO A 99 6.57 -8.47 -5.67
C PRO A 99 5.73 -7.24 -5.28
N LEU A 100 5.22 -6.50 -6.27
CA LEU A 100 4.43 -5.30 -6.02
C LEU A 100 3.08 -5.67 -5.41
N ALA A 101 2.31 -6.52 -6.10
CA ALA A 101 1.00 -6.96 -5.63
C ALA A 101 1.09 -7.67 -4.27
N ARG A 102 2.11 -8.52 -4.06
CA ARG A 102 2.36 -9.15 -2.77
C ARG A 102 2.63 -8.13 -1.65
N SER A 103 3.37 -7.07 -1.94
CA SER A 103 3.65 -6.02 -0.98
C SER A 103 2.38 -5.30 -0.55
N TYR A 104 1.51 -4.93 -1.49
CA TYR A 104 0.23 -4.31 -1.18
C TYR A 104 -0.70 -5.24 -0.40
N ALA A 105 -0.73 -6.54 -0.73
CA ALA A 105 -1.47 -7.52 0.06
C ALA A 105 -1.00 -7.57 1.53
N ILE A 106 0.31 -7.51 1.78
CA ILE A 106 0.91 -7.50 3.14
C ILE A 106 0.53 -6.22 3.89
N LEU A 107 0.63 -5.04 3.24
CA LEU A 107 0.27 -3.75 3.84
C LEU A 107 -1.19 -3.76 4.28
N SER A 108 -2.08 -4.06 3.35
CA SER A 108 -3.52 -4.07 3.56
C SER A 108 -3.96 -5.13 4.55
N TRP A 109 -3.29 -6.29 4.57
CA TRP A 109 -3.54 -7.32 5.58
C TRP A 109 -3.24 -6.84 7.00
N ALA A 110 -2.14 -6.10 7.18
CA ALA A 110 -1.80 -5.53 8.48
C ALA A 110 -2.87 -4.52 8.94
N ASP A 111 -3.32 -3.63 8.05
CA ASP A 111 -4.34 -2.63 8.36
C ASP A 111 -5.70 -3.26 8.66
N VAL A 112 -6.14 -4.25 7.87
CA VAL A 112 -7.37 -5.01 8.11
C VAL A 112 -7.29 -5.79 9.43
N THR A 113 -6.13 -6.38 9.77
CA THR A 113 -5.91 -7.11 11.02
C THR A 113 -6.04 -6.19 12.23
N VAL A 114 -5.48 -4.99 12.16
CA VAL A 114 -5.64 -3.94 13.19
C VAL A 114 -7.10 -3.50 13.27
N GLY A 115 -7.75 -3.23 12.13
CA GLY A 115 -9.15 -2.80 12.06
C GLY A 115 -10.14 -3.82 12.62
N LEU A 116 -9.82 -5.12 12.53
CA LEU A 116 -10.61 -6.21 13.11
C LEU A 116 -10.32 -6.46 14.61
N CYS A 117 -9.42 -5.68 15.22
CA CYS A 117 -8.98 -5.87 16.62
C CYS A 117 -8.56 -7.32 16.93
N ARG A 118 -7.90 -8.00 15.99
CA ARG A 118 -7.40 -9.37 16.15
C ARG A 118 -6.23 -9.42 17.11
N ASP A 119 -5.82 -10.64 17.48
CA ASP A 119 -4.59 -10.86 18.26
C ASP A 119 -3.36 -10.42 17.44
N LEU A 120 -2.88 -9.21 17.72
CA LEU A 120 -1.75 -8.62 17.01
C LEU A 120 -0.45 -9.37 17.27
N SER A 121 -0.33 -10.09 18.39
CA SER A 121 0.85 -10.91 18.71
C SER A 121 0.92 -12.13 17.78
N ALA A 122 -0.20 -12.84 17.60
CA ALA A 122 -0.29 -13.96 16.67
C ALA A 122 -0.08 -13.49 15.21
N ALA A 123 -0.64 -12.33 14.84
CA ALA A 123 -0.42 -11.73 13.54
C ALA A 123 1.06 -11.39 13.29
N ALA A 124 1.74 -10.82 14.28
CA ALA A 124 3.17 -10.51 14.17
C ALA A 124 4.02 -11.79 13.98
N GLU A 125 3.68 -12.92 14.64
CA GLU A 125 4.38 -14.19 14.38
C GLU A 125 4.19 -14.67 12.94
N THR A 126 3.00 -14.54 12.36
CA THR A 126 2.76 -14.86 10.95
C THR A 126 3.71 -14.07 10.03
N VAL A 127 3.83 -12.75 10.26
CA VAL A 127 4.75 -11.92 9.48
C VAL A 127 6.22 -12.31 9.68
N ARG A 128 6.63 -12.66 10.92
CA ARG A 128 7.98 -13.15 11.21
C ARG A 128 8.29 -14.46 10.51
N ASP A 129 7.32 -15.36 10.42
CA ASP A 129 7.49 -16.63 9.68
C ASP A 129 7.73 -16.36 8.18
N MET A 130 7.03 -15.38 7.60
CA MET A 130 7.28 -14.95 6.22
C MET A 130 8.68 -14.34 6.05
N GLN A 131 9.19 -13.58 7.03
CA GLN A 131 10.55 -13.02 6.97
C GLN A 131 11.65 -14.08 6.96
N ARG A 132 11.41 -15.29 7.47
CA ARG A 132 12.34 -16.43 7.43
C ARG A 132 12.47 -17.03 6.03
N GLN A 133 11.52 -16.73 5.15
CA GLN A 133 11.53 -17.21 3.76
C GLN A 133 12.37 -16.27 2.87
N PRO A 134 13.00 -16.78 1.82
CA PRO A 134 13.67 -15.95 0.83
C PRO A 134 12.67 -14.99 0.15
N CYS A 135 12.94 -13.69 0.22
CA CYS A 135 12.14 -12.67 -0.46
C CYS A 135 13.03 -11.51 -0.93
N GLY A 136 12.56 -10.78 -1.93
CA GLY A 136 13.20 -9.56 -2.41
C GLY A 136 13.21 -8.45 -1.37
N GLU A 137 14.04 -7.43 -1.61
CA GLU A 137 14.21 -6.32 -0.67
C GLU A 137 12.92 -5.52 -0.48
N HIS A 138 12.11 -5.36 -1.54
CA HIS A 138 10.82 -4.69 -1.51
C HIS A 138 9.84 -5.39 -0.54
N VAL A 139 9.62 -6.68 -0.72
CA VAL A 139 8.74 -7.46 0.17
C VAL A 139 9.27 -7.45 1.61
N ARG A 140 10.59 -7.52 1.79
CA ARG A 140 11.20 -7.47 3.14
C ARG A 140 10.95 -6.14 3.84
N LEU A 141 11.09 -5.02 3.14
CA LEU A 141 10.74 -3.69 3.66
C LEU A 141 9.28 -3.64 4.09
N THR A 142 8.37 -4.18 3.26
CA THR A 142 6.94 -4.23 3.55
C THR A 142 6.60 -5.08 4.77
N LEU A 143 7.29 -6.22 4.95
CA LEU A 143 7.11 -7.05 6.15
C LEU A 143 7.53 -6.31 7.44
N TRP A 144 8.56 -5.46 7.40
CA TRP A 144 8.90 -4.60 8.52
C TRP A 144 7.86 -3.52 8.78
N TYR A 145 7.28 -2.94 7.72
CA TYR A 145 6.15 -2.02 7.86
C TYR A 145 4.97 -2.70 8.58
N ALA A 146 4.58 -3.90 8.11
CA ALA A 146 3.50 -4.66 8.72
C ALA A 146 3.77 -4.96 10.20
N LEU A 147 4.99 -5.37 10.57
CA LEU A 147 5.37 -5.58 11.98
C LEU A 147 5.23 -4.30 12.81
N CYS A 148 5.62 -3.15 12.28
CA CYS A 148 5.46 -1.88 12.98
C CYS A 148 3.98 -1.53 13.18
N ARG A 149 3.12 -1.74 12.17
CA ARG A 149 1.66 -1.60 12.27
C ARG A 149 1.05 -2.53 13.33
N LEU A 150 1.61 -3.72 13.49
CA LEU A 150 1.21 -4.70 14.49
C LEU A 150 1.85 -4.45 15.88
N GLY A 151 2.44 -3.27 16.11
CA GLY A 151 2.93 -2.83 17.42
C GLY A 151 4.35 -3.30 17.77
N GLN A 152 5.13 -3.78 16.81
CA GLN A 152 6.53 -4.16 17.03
C GLN A 152 7.45 -2.94 16.89
N GLU A 153 7.89 -2.36 18.00
CA GLU A 153 8.61 -1.07 18.03
C GLU A 153 10.00 -1.12 17.36
N ASP A 154 10.68 -2.27 17.43
CA ASP A 154 11.99 -2.47 16.79
C ASP A 154 11.94 -2.45 15.27
N ALA A 155 10.77 -2.68 14.68
CA ALA A 155 10.57 -2.71 13.24
C ALA A 155 10.89 -1.36 12.56
N LEU A 156 10.63 -0.24 13.22
CA LEU A 156 10.93 1.08 12.65
C LEU A 156 12.42 1.30 12.41
N THR A 157 13.28 0.79 13.30
CA THR A 157 14.74 0.84 13.12
C THR A 157 15.19 -0.02 11.93
N GLN A 158 14.52 -1.15 11.70
CA GLN A 158 14.80 -1.99 10.54
C GLN A 158 14.41 -1.31 9.23
N ILE A 159 13.27 -0.60 9.19
CA ILE A 159 12.85 0.21 8.04
C ILE A 159 13.92 1.29 7.74
N ALA A 160 14.42 1.98 8.75
CA ALA A 160 15.48 2.98 8.58
C ALA A 160 16.75 2.39 7.93
N GLY A 161 17.06 1.12 8.14
CA GLY A 161 18.18 0.43 7.48
C GLY A 161 18.07 0.40 5.95
N PHE A 162 16.85 0.44 5.40
CA PHE A 162 16.62 0.44 3.95
C PHE A 162 16.92 1.80 3.28
N LEU A 163 17.15 2.86 4.04
CA LEU A 163 17.67 4.12 3.52
C LEU A 163 19.06 3.98 2.89
N CYS A 164 19.77 2.88 3.19
CA CYS A 164 21.07 2.54 2.60
C CYS A 164 20.97 1.54 1.42
N SER A 165 19.76 1.19 0.95
CA SER A 165 19.58 0.29 -0.20
C SER A 165 20.26 0.87 -1.46
N ARG A 166 20.76 -0.02 -2.32
CA ARG A 166 21.27 0.37 -3.64
C ARG A 166 20.15 0.81 -4.58
N ASP A 167 18.95 0.28 -4.39
CA ASP A 167 17.77 0.61 -5.17
C ASP A 167 17.11 1.89 -4.61
N TYR A 168 17.06 2.93 -5.43
CA TYR A 168 16.46 4.20 -5.01
C TYR A 168 14.93 4.09 -4.78
N HIS A 169 14.23 3.17 -5.44
CA HIS A 169 12.81 2.93 -5.19
C HIS A 169 12.59 2.41 -3.76
N ILE A 170 13.45 1.50 -3.30
CA ILE A 170 13.43 1.01 -1.92
C ILE A 170 13.70 2.14 -0.93
N ARG A 171 14.67 3.04 -1.24
CA ARG A 171 14.93 4.19 -0.39
C ARG A 171 13.74 5.17 -0.33
N CYS A 172 13.09 5.44 -1.48
CA CYS A 172 11.85 6.24 -1.50
C CYS A 172 10.75 5.62 -0.65
N ALA A 173 10.50 4.31 -0.81
CA ALA A 173 9.51 3.59 -0.02
C ALA A 173 9.85 3.62 1.49
N ALA A 174 11.13 3.47 1.85
CA ALA A 174 11.56 3.57 3.25
C ALA A 174 11.29 4.96 3.84
N VAL A 175 11.52 6.05 3.07
CA VAL A 175 11.18 7.42 3.49
C VAL A 175 9.68 7.54 3.75
N ALA A 176 8.83 7.11 2.81
CA ALA A 176 7.38 7.18 2.95
C ALA A 176 6.88 6.33 4.15
N PHE A 177 7.43 5.14 4.34
CA PHE A 177 7.06 4.27 5.47
C PHE A 177 7.49 4.83 6.82
N LEU A 178 8.66 5.45 6.90
CA LEU A 178 9.11 6.13 8.13
C LEU A 178 8.18 7.29 8.49
N ASP A 179 7.69 8.05 7.51
CA ASP A 179 6.71 9.11 7.74
C ASP A 179 5.37 8.56 8.21
N ALA A 180 4.79 7.61 7.46
CA ALA A 180 3.48 7.02 7.74
C ALA A 180 3.42 6.32 9.12
N LEU A 181 4.55 5.79 9.61
CA LEU A 181 4.64 5.09 10.89
C LEU A 181 5.11 5.99 12.06
N SER A 182 5.47 7.25 11.78
CA SER A 182 6.01 8.16 12.78
C SER A 182 4.89 8.95 13.46
N ASP A 183 4.63 8.62 14.71
CA ASP A 183 3.92 9.45 15.67
C ASP A 183 4.88 10.45 16.36
N GLU A 184 4.37 11.25 17.30
CA GLU A 184 5.17 12.23 18.05
C GLU A 184 6.39 11.62 18.76
N ALA A 185 6.27 10.39 19.25
CA ALA A 185 7.35 9.69 19.96
C ALA A 185 8.43 9.14 19.01
N ARG A 186 8.04 8.69 17.82
CA ARG A 186 8.90 8.02 16.84
C ARG A 186 9.54 9.00 15.84
N ARG A 187 8.91 10.14 15.60
CA ARG A 187 9.37 11.16 14.64
C ARG A 187 10.82 11.57 14.82
N PRO A 188 11.35 11.84 16.05
CA PRO A 188 12.74 12.24 16.21
C PRO A 188 13.76 11.19 15.75
N MET A 189 13.43 9.89 15.91
CA MET A 189 14.30 8.80 15.43
C MET A 189 14.27 8.72 13.90
N ALA A 190 13.08 8.81 13.29
CA ALA A 190 12.95 8.81 11.84
C ALA A 190 13.71 9.98 11.22
N GLU A 191 13.54 11.20 11.72
CA GLU A 191 14.25 12.39 11.25
C GLU A 191 15.78 12.28 11.40
N LYS A 192 16.27 11.68 12.49
CA LYS A 192 17.69 11.42 12.67
C LYS A 192 18.21 10.50 11.56
N SER A 193 17.54 9.39 11.30
CA SER A 193 17.92 8.43 10.26
C SER A 193 17.87 9.06 8.86
N ILE A 194 16.88 9.89 8.59
CA ILE A 194 16.78 10.64 7.32
C ILE A 194 17.95 11.61 7.17
N ARG A 195 18.31 12.39 8.20
CA ARG A 195 19.47 13.32 8.14
C ARG A 195 20.77 12.58 7.91
N GLU A 196 20.95 11.41 8.51
CA GLU A 196 22.15 10.58 8.30
C GLU A 196 22.22 10.07 6.85
N ALA A 197 21.11 9.61 6.29
CA ALA A 197 21.02 9.14 4.90
C ALA A 197 21.21 10.28 3.89
N LEU A 198 20.66 11.47 4.17
CA LEU A 198 20.72 12.65 3.31
C LEU A 198 22.15 13.07 3.00
N ALA A 199 23.10 12.87 3.92
CA ALA A 199 24.51 13.23 3.74
C ALA A 199 25.19 12.52 2.55
N GLN A 200 24.65 11.40 2.08
CA GLN A 200 25.20 10.61 0.98
C GLN A 200 24.19 10.41 -0.18
N GLU A 201 22.97 10.95 -0.06
CA GLU A 201 21.93 10.76 -1.07
C GLU A 201 22.15 11.65 -2.29
N THR A 202 22.04 11.08 -3.47
CA THR A 202 22.20 11.76 -4.76
C THR A 202 21.01 11.57 -5.70
N ALA A 203 20.14 10.61 -5.44
CA ALA A 203 19.00 10.34 -6.29
C ALA A 203 17.90 11.41 -6.08
N LYS A 204 17.57 12.14 -7.15
CA LYS A 204 16.58 13.23 -7.11
C LYS A 204 15.21 12.78 -6.57
N SER A 205 14.79 11.58 -6.91
CA SER A 205 13.49 11.02 -6.44
C SER A 205 13.50 10.84 -4.91
N VAL A 206 14.63 10.37 -4.33
CA VAL A 206 14.75 10.21 -2.86
C VAL A 206 14.81 11.57 -2.17
N LEU A 207 15.56 12.53 -2.72
CA LEU A 207 15.62 13.90 -2.21
C LEU A 207 14.22 14.55 -2.22
N SER A 208 13.47 14.38 -3.30
CA SER A 208 12.10 14.88 -3.40
C SER A 208 11.16 14.19 -2.39
N ALA A 209 11.30 12.89 -2.18
CA ALA A 209 10.53 12.17 -1.16
C ALA A 209 10.87 12.69 0.25
N ILE A 210 12.16 12.92 0.55
CA ILE A 210 12.58 13.50 1.84
C ILE A 210 12.00 14.90 2.02
N GLU A 211 12.05 15.75 1.00
CA GLU A 211 11.48 17.11 1.04
C GLU A 211 9.97 17.07 1.33
N THR A 212 9.25 16.12 0.72
CA THR A 212 7.81 15.95 0.90
C THR A 212 7.45 15.47 2.29
N HIS A 213 8.11 14.41 2.77
CA HIS A 213 7.75 13.72 4.01
C HIS A 213 8.46 14.26 5.26
N PHE A 214 9.66 14.81 5.10
CA PHE A 214 10.51 15.32 6.18
C PHE A 214 11.09 16.70 5.87
N PRO A 215 10.26 17.73 5.62
CA PRO A 215 10.75 19.06 5.22
C PRO A 215 11.69 19.70 6.24
N GLY A 216 11.58 19.32 7.52
CA GLY A 216 12.48 19.78 8.59
C GLY A 216 13.82 19.06 8.68
N ALA A 217 14.10 18.08 7.85
CA ALA A 217 15.36 17.34 7.81
C ALA A 217 16.35 17.90 6.76
N MET A 218 15.89 18.74 5.84
CA MET A 218 16.64 19.38 4.76
C MET A 218 17.53 20.53 5.25
#